data_3fc1cd216eb9f2ab63968df5bd128345
#
_entry.id   3fc1cd216eb9f2ab63968df5bd128345
#
_cell.length_a   1.000
_cell.length_b   1.000
_cell.length_c   1.000
_cell.angle_alpha   90.00
_cell.angle_beta   90.00
_cell.angle_gamma   90.00
#
_symmetry.space_group_name_H-M   'P 1'
#
loop_
_entity.id
_entity.type
_entity.pdbx_description
1 polymer ?
#
loop_
_entity_poly.entity_id
_entity_poly.type
_entity_poly.pdbx_seq_one_letter_code
_entity_poly.pdbx_strand_id
1 'polypeptide(L)'
;MHRMTRSGWILLLLMMLAAAACRKPTLIGDDLIPPDDYLYSERQDTFSVFTTVLRDDSAVTSNNLFFPLGSLDEEEVGRSTASLYMQVNLPTNNLFLGNNPVLDSLVLVLDYAGLYGDSMAQHSFNVYKVIEPLYASKLYYSDSKVLTLPAAIGRKANFVPNLKDSVTVLGNTMPPQLRIRLTDQLGTEFTEGDTLKFLNDTTFTNFLNGLVVQPDTSGGHSSSMIIVNPYDANSGLTLYYHTDDADSLTAKFPFSGPKFGSYTHDYSGTPVWNYLTTDAPAAGDSVLFMQGLQGLKTKVSIPYIDSLEGIAINKAEIVFPLRSGESDSLYPFPGLLQFIEGDTLDHNSFFYIDYNSETF
;
A
#
# COMPACT_ATOMS: atom_id res chain seq x y z
N MET A 1 47.15 -38.87 -64.54
CA MET A 1 46.09 -37.93 -64.95
C MET A 1 44.78 -38.72 -65.04
N HIS A 2 43.97 -38.62 -64.01
CA HIS A 2 42.66 -39.28 -64.01
C HIS A 2 41.69 -38.45 -64.86
N ARG A 3 41.22 -39.04 -65.96
CA ARG A 3 40.15 -38.43 -66.77
C ARG A 3 38.84 -38.56 -66.00
N MET A 4 38.31 -37.45 -65.56
CA MET A 4 36.94 -37.40 -64.97
C MET A 4 35.94 -37.95 -66.01
N THR A 5 35.13 -38.89 -65.59
CA THR A 5 34.07 -39.49 -66.40
C THR A 5 32.95 -38.43 -66.67
N ARG A 6 32.22 -38.61 -67.78
CA ARG A 6 31.10 -37.69 -68.14
C ARG A 6 30.12 -37.46 -67.03
N SER A 7 29.92 -38.44 -66.17
CA SER A 7 29.09 -38.35 -64.99
C SER A 7 29.63 -37.35 -63.97
N GLY A 8 30.96 -37.19 -63.80
CA GLY A 8 31.57 -36.22 -62.89
C GLY A 8 31.35 -34.78 -63.34
N TRP A 9 31.35 -34.52 -64.62
CA TRP A 9 31.04 -33.19 -65.16
C TRP A 9 29.56 -32.78 -64.96
N ILE A 10 28.65 -33.76 -65.13
CA ILE A 10 27.20 -33.54 -64.90
C ILE A 10 26.93 -33.24 -63.41
N LEU A 11 27.60 -33.93 -62.48
CA LEU A 11 27.46 -33.69 -61.05
C LEU A 11 28.00 -32.31 -60.65
N LEU A 12 29.14 -31.91 -61.26
CA LEU A 12 29.74 -30.58 -61.04
C LEU A 12 28.86 -29.46 -61.58
N LEU A 13 28.21 -29.67 -62.72
CA LEU A 13 27.27 -28.70 -63.30
C LEU A 13 25.98 -28.59 -62.47
N LEU A 14 25.46 -29.71 -61.96
CA LEU A 14 24.32 -29.73 -61.06
C LEU A 14 24.62 -29.01 -59.74
N MET A 15 25.84 -29.18 -59.20
CA MET A 15 26.28 -28.51 -58.00
C MET A 15 26.46 -27.00 -58.19
N MET A 16 26.95 -26.55 -59.35
CA MET A 16 26.99 -25.13 -59.72
C MET A 16 25.59 -24.51 -59.88
N LEU A 17 24.66 -25.24 -60.49
CA LEU A 17 23.28 -24.79 -60.63
C LEU A 17 22.57 -24.66 -59.24
N ALA A 18 22.82 -25.59 -58.30
CA ALA A 18 22.30 -25.55 -56.98
C ALA A 18 22.87 -24.37 -56.17
N ALA A 19 24.16 -24.04 -56.36
CA ALA A 19 24.76 -22.86 -55.68
C ALA A 19 24.25 -21.52 -56.23
N ALA A 20 23.78 -21.47 -57.49
CA ALA A 20 23.17 -20.26 -58.07
C ALA A 20 21.69 -20.05 -57.65
N ALA A 21 21.04 -21.06 -57.05
CA ALA A 21 19.64 -21.01 -56.65
C ALA A 21 19.40 -20.37 -55.25
N CYS A 22 20.47 -20.14 -54.46
CA CYS A 22 20.36 -19.40 -53.20
C CYS A 22 20.33 -17.88 -53.45
N ARG A 23 19.30 -17.38 -54.09
CA ARG A 23 18.95 -15.96 -53.98
C ARG A 23 18.05 -15.80 -52.77
N LYS A 24 18.38 -14.82 -51.89
CA LYS A 24 17.47 -14.39 -50.82
C LYS A 24 16.11 -14.10 -51.47
N PRO A 25 15.01 -14.56 -50.89
CA PRO A 25 13.70 -14.19 -51.40
C PRO A 25 13.58 -12.65 -51.29
N THR A 26 13.68 -11.98 -52.43
CA THR A 26 13.26 -10.61 -52.55
C THR A 26 11.75 -10.61 -52.41
N LEU A 27 11.22 -9.89 -51.41
CA LEU A 27 9.79 -9.64 -51.28
C LEU A 27 9.30 -9.09 -52.61
N ILE A 28 8.36 -9.80 -53.27
CA ILE A 28 7.78 -9.36 -54.53
C ILE A 28 7.07 -8.03 -54.23
N GLY A 29 7.57 -6.93 -54.81
CA GLY A 29 7.01 -5.60 -54.63
C GLY A 29 7.92 -4.61 -53.90
N ASP A 30 9.07 -5.02 -53.40
CA ASP A 30 10.02 -4.15 -52.71
C ASP A 30 10.53 -3.00 -53.62
N ASP A 31 10.70 -3.27 -54.90
CA ASP A 31 11.10 -2.29 -55.91
C ASP A 31 9.99 -1.34 -56.37
N LEU A 32 8.74 -1.57 -55.87
CA LEU A 32 7.57 -0.73 -56.22
C LEU A 32 7.26 0.34 -55.18
N ILE A 33 7.90 0.28 -54.00
CA ILE A 33 7.74 1.27 -53.00
C ILE A 33 8.74 2.40 -53.22
N PRO A 34 8.31 3.66 -53.42
CA PRO A 34 9.22 4.79 -53.52
C PRO A 34 10.14 4.84 -52.26
N PRO A 35 11.43 5.19 -52.42
CA PRO A 35 12.34 5.25 -51.30
C PRO A 35 11.86 6.14 -50.15
N ASP A 36 11.01 7.11 -50.42
CA ASP A 36 10.47 8.05 -49.45
C ASP A 36 9.29 7.46 -48.62
N ASP A 37 8.74 6.30 -49.09
CA ASP A 37 7.63 5.60 -48.45
C ASP A 37 8.08 4.43 -47.55
N TYR A 38 9.40 4.19 -47.45
CA TYR A 38 9.92 3.19 -46.52
C TYR A 38 9.82 3.66 -45.08
N LEU A 39 9.07 2.93 -44.25
CA LEU A 39 9.09 3.13 -42.82
C LEU A 39 10.39 2.49 -42.26
N TYR A 40 11.31 3.34 -41.87
CA TYR A 40 12.50 2.90 -41.15
C TYR A 40 12.17 2.87 -39.65
N SER A 41 12.38 1.72 -39.01
CA SER A 41 12.37 1.63 -37.56
C SER A 41 13.81 1.60 -37.06
N GLU A 42 14.17 2.53 -36.23
CA GLU A 42 15.46 2.59 -35.55
C GLU A 42 15.25 2.35 -34.05
N ARG A 43 16.19 1.65 -33.43
CA ARG A 43 16.26 1.48 -31.99
C ARG A 43 17.27 2.46 -31.43
N GLN A 44 16.80 3.30 -30.52
CA GLN A 44 17.66 4.19 -29.76
C GLN A 44 17.64 3.75 -28.30
N ASP A 45 18.80 3.40 -27.75
CA ASP A 45 18.96 2.89 -26.38
C ASP A 45 19.98 3.67 -25.54
N THR A 46 20.41 4.84 -26.04
CA THR A 46 21.44 5.70 -25.43
C THR A 46 20.84 7.05 -25.00
N PHE A 47 19.95 7.01 -24.01
CA PHE A 47 19.47 8.22 -23.36
C PHE A 47 20.21 8.48 -22.04
N SER A 48 20.50 9.74 -21.76
CA SER A 48 20.93 10.12 -20.42
C SER A 48 19.72 10.10 -19.49
N VAL A 49 19.78 9.25 -18.46
CA VAL A 49 18.74 9.15 -17.44
C VAL A 49 19.36 9.60 -16.11
N PHE A 50 18.72 10.55 -15.45
CA PHE A 50 19.11 10.99 -14.11
C PHE A 50 18.03 10.57 -13.12
N THR A 51 18.46 10.03 -12.01
CA THR A 51 17.61 9.48 -10.99
C THR A 51 17.90 10.12 -9.64
N THR A 52 16.87 10.37 -8.85
CA THR A 52 17.02 10.94 -7.51
C THR A 52 16.00 10.31 -6.58
N VAL A 53 16.45 9.86 -5.41
CA VAL A 53 15.57 9.37 -4.34
C VAL A 53 15.03 10.58 -3.57
N LEU A 54 13.73 10.62 -3.38
CA LEU A 54 13.03 11.70 -2.68
C LEU A 54 12.12 11.11 -1.60
N ARG A 55 11.88 11.89 -0.55
CA ARG A 55 10.75 11.61 0.35
C ARG A 55 9.46 11.92 -0.39
N ASP A 56 8.45 11.08 -0.17
CA ASP A 56 7.10 11.44 -0.58
C ASP A 56 6.52 12.36 0.49
N ASP A 57 5.86 13.45 0.11
CA ASP A 57 5.46 14.47 1.07
C ASP A 57 4.24 14.03 1.86
N SER A 58 3.14 13.78 1.19
CA SER A 58 1.92 13.24 1.78
C SER A 58 0.93 12.80 0.70
N ALA A 59 0.08 11.83 1.03
CA ALA A 59 -1.03 11.44 0.16
C ALA A 59 -2.32 11.30 0.95
N VAL A 60 -3.45 11.45 0.25
CA VAL A 60 -4.77 11.29 0.84
C VAL A 60 -4.95 9.85 1.28
N THR A 61 -5.20 9.64 2.58
CA THR A 61 -5.44 8.32 3.17
C THR A 61 -6.88 8.08 3.58
N SER A 62 -7.72 9.13 3.59
CA SER A 62 -9.15 9.01 3.93
C SER A 62 -10.00 8.22 2.94
N ASN A 63 -9.47 7.97 1.73
CA ASN A 63 -10.15 7.20 0.68
C ASN A 63 -9.69 5.73 0.61
N ASN A 64 -8.80 5.31 1.48
CA ASN A 64 -8.30 3.93 1.48
C ASN A 64 -9.39 2.96 1.94
N LEU A 65 -9.44 1.78 1.33
CA LEU A 65 -10.33 0.69 1.74
C LEU A 65 -9.73 -0.16 2.86
N PHE A 66 -8.41 -0.32 2.83
CA PHE A 66 -7.64 -1.08 3.80
C PHE A 66 -6.58 -0.20 4.41
N PHE A 67 -6.28 -0.46 5.68
CA PHE A 67 -5.33 0.35 6.42
C PHE A 67 -4.24 -0.52 7.04
N PRO A 68 -2.96 -0.23 6.74
CA PRO A 68 -1.86 -0.80 7.49
C PRO A 68 -1.88 -0.27 8.93
N LEU A 69 -1.49 -1.12 9.87
CA LEU A 69 -1.42 -0.82 11.29
C LEU A 69 -0.24 -1.56 11.91
N GLY A 70 0.68 -0.83 12.51
CA GLY A 70 1.86 -1.41 13.11
C GLY A 70 3.10 -0.55 13.02
N SER A 71 4.22 -1.14 13.34
CA SER A 71 5.55 -0.54 13.17
C SER A 71 6.47 -1.57 12.54
N LEU A 72 7.23 -1.15 11.54
CA LEU A 72 8.16 -1.99 10.80
C LEU A 72 9.55 -1.37 10.90
N ASP A 73 10.57 -2.18 11.14
CA ASP A 73 11.98 -1.76 11.13
C ASP A 73 12.71 -2.58 10.06
N GLU A 74 13.15 -1.90 9.01
CA GLU A 74 13.83 -2.49 7.85
C GLU A 74 15.24 -1.91 7.74
N GLU A 75 16.23 -2.76 7.50
CA GLU A 75 17.65 -2.39 7.50
C GLU A 75 17.98 -1.30 6.47
N GLU A 76 17.39 -1.37 5.28
CA GLU A 76 17.71 -0.47 4.16
C GLU A 76 17.01 0.89 4.26
N VAL A 77 15.75 0.89 4.73
CA VAL A 77 14.86 2.07 4.70
C VAL A 77 14.38 2.50 6.09
N GLY A 78 14.82 1.82 7.15
CA GLY A 78 14.57 2.22 8.54
C GLY A 78 13.14 1.96 9.02
N ARG A 79 12.64 2.84 9.89
CA ARG A 79 11.44 2.60 10.67
C ARG A 79 10.23 3.28 10.06
N SER A 80 9.16 2.50 9.92
CA SER A 80 7.86 2.99 9.50
C SER A 80 6.82 2.67 10.56
N THR A 81 5.95 3.63 10.87
CA THR A 81 4.82 3.41 11.75
C THR A 81 3.53 3.81 11.06
N ALA A 82 2.49 3.00 11.26
CA ALA A 82 1.17 3.24 10.72
C ALA A 82 0.11 3.19 11.83
N SER A 83 -0.69 4.23 11.92
CA SER A 83 -1.78 4.41 12.87
C SER A 83 -3.10 4.60 12.13
N LEU A 84 -4.21 4.18 12.75
CA LEU A 84 -5.54 4.27 12.16
C LEU A 84 -6.47 5.11 13.04
N TYR A 85 -6.97 6.21 12.49
CA TYR A 85 -8.01 7.05 13.07
C TYR A 85 -9.38 6.66 12.52
N MET A 86 -10.39 6.57 13.39
CA MET A 86 -11.74 6.14 13.02
C MET A 86 -12.77 6.88 13.85
N GLN A 87 -13.80 7.42 13.21
CA GLN A 87 -14.99 7.90 13.87
C GLN A 87 -15.91 6.74 14.21
N VAL A 88 -16.45 6.75 15.40
CA VAL A 88 -17.46 5.80 15.88
C VAL A 88 -18.84 6.43 15.73
N ASN A 89 -19.81 5.70 15.21
CA ASN A 89 -21.18 6.16 15.02
C ASN A 89 -22.20 5.26 15.71
N LEU A 90 -23.43 5.75 15.85
CA LEU A 90 -24.53 4.95 16.36
C LEU A 90 -24.95 3.86 15.34
N PRO A 91 -25.35 2.67 15.79
CA PRO A 91 -25.98 1.69 14.92
C PRO A 91 -27.38 2.14 14.45
N THR A 92 -28.06 2.90 15.27
CA THR A 92 -29.39 3.48 15.01
C THR A 92 -29.63 4.67 15.92
N ASN A 93 -30.40 5.64 15.42
CA ASN A 93 -30.85 6.76 16.25
C ASN A 93 -31.79 6.29 17.36
N ASN A 94 -31.78 7.01 18.51
CA ASN A 94 -32.51 6.67 19.70
C ASN A 94 -32.23 5.26 20.22
N LEU A 95 -30.94 4.89 20.24
CA LEU A 95 -30.53 3.60 20.75
C LEU A 95 -30.90 3.45 22.23
N PHE A 96 -31.64 2.40 22.54
CA PHE A 96 -32.02 2.04 23.91
C PHE A 96 -31.33 0.74 24.31
N LEU A 97 -30.56 0.80 25.38
CA LEU A 97 -29.78 -0.36 25.89
C LEU A 97 -30.56 -1.23 26.87
N GLY A 98 -31.86 -0.95 27.12
CA GLY A 98 -32.68 -1.63 28.11
C GLY A 98 -32.67 -0.92 29.46
N ASN A 99 -33.32 -1.56 30.46
CA ASN A 99 -33.42 -1.02 31.82
C ASN A 99 -32.19 -1.39 32.62
N ASN A 100 -31.58 -0.42 33.31
CA ASN A 100 -30.40 -0.62 34.15
C ASN A 100 -29.27 -1.40 33.46
N PRO A 101 -28.76 -0.93 32.30
CA PRO A 101 -27.69 -1.62 31.61
C PRO A 101 -26.41 -1.58 32.45
N VAL A 102 -25.80 -2.74 32.66
CA VAL A 102 -24.53 -2.91 33.39
C VAL A 102 -23.45 -3.37 32.40
N LEU A 103 -22.27 -2.73 32.45
CA LEU A 103 -21.15 -3.04 31.61
C LEU A 103 -20.54 -4.42 31.92
N ASP A 104 -20.35 -5.26 30.93
CA ASP A 104 -19.47 -6.43 31.00
C ASP A 104 -18.09 -6.15 30.37
N SER A 105 -18.07 -5.59 29.17
CA SER A 105 -16.83 -5.10 28.51
C SER A 105 -17.13 -4.24 27.30
N LEU A 106 -16.17 -3.37 26.93
CA LEU A 106 -16.16 -2.61 25.71
C LEU A 106 -14.94 -3.03 24.88
N VAL A 107 -15.15 -3.49 23.64
CA VAL A 107 -14.10 -4.07 22.81
C VAL A 107 -14.07 -3.42 21.43
N LEU A 108 -12.92 -2.87 21.06
CA LEU A 108 -12.62 -2.46 19.69
C LEU A 108 -12.29 -3.69 18.87
N VAL A 109 -12.95 -3.83 17.72
CA VAL A 109 -12.82 -4.96 16.80
C VAL A 109 -12.46 -4.45 15.41
N LEU A 110 -11.42 -5.02 14.80
CA LEU A 110 -11.01 -4.75 13.42
C LEU A 110 -10.74 -6.08 12.71
N ASP A 111 -11.44 -6.34 11.63
CA ASP A 111 -11.20 -7.53 10.81
C ASP A 111 -9.85 -7.42 10.09
N TYR A 112 -9.10 -8.53 10.07
CA TYR A 112 -7.87 -8.60 9.33
C TYR A 112 -8.15 -8.70 7.82
N ALA A 113 -7.41 -7.92 7.03
CA ALA A 113 -7.40 -7.99 5.57
C ALA A 113 -6.10 -8.56 5.02
N GLY A 114 -5.03 -8.57 5.81
CA GLY A 114 -3.74 -9.10 5.41
C GLY A 114 -2.62 -8.80 6.40
N LEU A 115 -1.40 -9.12 5.98
CA LEU A 115 -0.18 -8.86 6.73
C LEU A 115 0.98 -8.66 5.73
N TYR A 116 1.85 -7.73 6.02
CA TYR A 116 3.11 -7.51 5.31
C TYR A 116 4.27 -7.74 6.28
N GLY A 117 5.23 -8.57 5.89
CA GLY A 117 6.38 -8.95 6.72
C GLY A 117 6.20 -10.28 7.47
N ASP A 118 6.90 -10.43 8.57
CA ASP A 118 6.96 -11.69 9.34
C ASP A 118 5.62 -11.98 10.03
N SER A 119 5.01 -13.10 9.67
CA SER A 119 3.73 -13.56 10.24
C SER A 119 3.82 -14.00 11.71
N MET A 120 5.02 -14.21 12.23
CA MET A 120 5.28 -14.58 13.63
C MET A 120 5.70 -13.38 14.49
N ALA A 121 5.79 -12.19 13.89
CA ALA A 121 6.15 -10.98 14.60
C ALA A 121 5.14 -10.60 15.68
N GLN A 122 5.65 -10.14 16.81
CA GLN A 122 4.82 -9.65 17.89
C GLN A 122 4.43 -8.19 17.68
N HIS A 123 3.18 -7.88 18.01
CA HIS A 123 2.64 -6.54 17.95
C HIS A 123 2.16 -6.08 19.33
N SER A 124 2.22 -4.77 19.52
CA SER A 124 1.60 -4.09 20.67
C SER A 124 0.88 -2.84 20.16
N PHE A 125 -0.34 -2.64 20.62
CA PHE A 125 -1.16 -1.48 20.25
C PHE A 125 -1.74 -0.79 21.46
N ASN A 126 -1.76 0.54 21.40
CA ASN A 126 -2.50 1.40 22.29
C ASN A 126 -3.69 2.03 21.55
N VAL A 127 -4.78 2.23 22.24
CA VAL A 127 -5.97 2.94 21.73
C VAL A 127 -6.14 4.23 22.52
N TYR A 128 -6.34 5.34 21.79
CA TYR A 128 -6.57 6.65 22.41
C TYR A 128 -7.90 7.24 21.93
N LYS A 129 -8.54 8.05 22.80
CA LYS A 129 -9.73 8.81 22.47
C LYS A 129 -9.35 10.06 21.68
N VAL A 130 -9.97 10.26 20.52
CA VAL A 130 -9.86 11.47 19.71
C VAL A 130 -10.75 12.56 20.34
N ILE A 131 -10.21 13.77 20.52
CA ILE A 131 -10.93 14.90 21.12
C ILE A 131 -11.34 15.97 20.13
N GLU A 132 -10.78 15.95 18.92
CA GLU A 132 -11.21 16.83 17.83
C GLU A 132 -12.26 16.13 16.96
N PRO A 133 -13.28 16.84 16.48
CA PRO A 133 -14.23 16.28 15.54
C PRO A 133 -13.57 15.86 14.23
N LEU A 134 -13.95 14.70 13.73
CA LEU A 134 -13.58 14.25 12.39
C LEU A 134 -14.70 14.62 11.41
N TYR A 135 -14.33 15.14 10.22
CA TYR A 135 -15.29 15.62 9.25
C TYR A 135 -15.21 14.84 7.94
N ALA A 136 -16.33 14.31 7.47
CA ALA A 136 -16.40 13.57 6.21
C ALA A 136 -16.09 14.46 4.97
N SER A 137 -16.27 15.77 5.09
CA SER A 137 -15.96 16.73 4.02
C SER A 137 -14.47 17.11 3.95
N LYS A 138 -13.66 16.71 4.94
CA LYS A 138 -12.23 17.00 5.03
C LYS A 138 -11.44 15.82 4.47
N LEU A 139 -10.48 16.10 3.59
CA LEU A 139 -9.46 15.14 3.20
C LEU A 139 -8.41 15.05 4.31
N TYR A 140 -8.10 13.81 4.69
CA TYR A 140 -7.02 13.52 5.62
C TYR A 140 -5.88 12.85 4.87
N TYR A 141 -4.68 13.27 5.19
CA TYR A 141 -3.44 12.86 4.57
C TYR A 141 -2.64 11.93 5.49
N SER A 142 -1.64 11.29 4.95
CA SER A 142 -0.74 10.40 5.70
C SER A 142 -0.03 11.07 6.88
N ASP A 143 0.21 12.37 6.80
CA ASP A 143 0.84 13.19 7.83
C ASP A 143 -0.16 13.90 8.75
N SER A 144 -1.48 13.72 8.51
CA SER A 144 -2.54 14.36 9.31
C SER A 144 -2.44 13.92 10.78
N LYS A 145 -2.47 14.90 11.66
CA LYS A 145 -2.50 14.72 13.11
C LYS A 145 -3.77 15.31 13.66
N VAL A 146 -4.40 14.57 14.55
CA VAL A 146 -5.62 14.97 15.26
C VAL A 146 -5.37 14.83 16.76
N LEU A 147 -5.83 15.78 17.55
CA LEU A 147 -5.62 15.78 18.98
C LEU A 147 -6.31 14.59 19.66
N THR A 148 -5.59 13.96 20.57
CA THR A 148 -6.04 12.81 21.34
C THR A 148 -5.84 13.03 22.83
N LEU A 149 -6.59 12.34 23.65
CA LEU A 149 -6.25 12.26 25.08
C LEU A 149 -4.91 11.54 25.25
N PRO A 150 -4.06 12.01 26.17
CA PRO A 150 -2.73 11.41 26.38
C PRO A 150 -2.78 10.01 27.02
N ALA A 151 -3.85 9.70 27.76
CA ALA A 151 -4.04 8.41 28.41
C ALA A 151 -4.62 7.40 27.42
N ALA A 152 -3.99 6.24 27.29
CA ALA A 152 -4.53 5.13 26.53
C ALA A 152 -5.79 4.59 27.21
N ILE A 153 -6.84 4.41 26.42
CA ILE A 153 -8.13 3.84 26.86
C ILE A 153 -8.23 2.35 26.54
N GLY A 154 -7.24 1.77 25.92
CA GLY A 154 -7.14 0.33 25.63
C GLY A 154 -5.73 -0.03 25.22
N ARG A 155 -5.34 -1.28 25.50
CA ARG A 155 -4.04 -1.81 25.11
C ARG A 155 -4.13 -3.30 24.82
N LYS A 156 -3.43 -3.73 23.77
CA LYS A 156 -3.14 -5.14 23.53
C LYS A 156 -1.65 -5.27 23.24
N ALA A 157 -0.95 -6.02 24.06
CA ALA A 157 0.51 -6.09 24.00
C ALA A 157 1.00 -7.51 23.72
N ASN A 158 2.17 -7.61 23.07
CA ASN A 158 2.95 -8.83 22.87
C ASN A 158 2.11 -9.99 22.29
N PHE A 159 1.33 -9.73 21.25
CA PHE A 159 0.55 -10.76 20.58
C PHE A 159 1.01 -10.97 19.13
N VAL A 160 0.91 -12.20 18.66
CA VAL A 160 1.09 -12.56 17.25
C VAL A 160 -0.28 -12.56 16.59
N PRO A 161 -0.47 -11.83 15.46
CA PRO A 161 -1.74 -11.83 14.75
C PRO A 161 -2.03 -13.21 14.16
N ASN A 162 -3.24 -13.71 14.39
CA ASN A 162 -3.69 -14.91 13.73
C ASN A 162 -4.73 -14.57 12.66
N LEU A 163 -4.31 -14.63 11.39
CA LEU A 163 -5.13 -14.28 10.25
C LEU A 163 -5.91 -15.47 9.67
N LYS A 164 -5.72 -16.68 10.22
CA LYS A 164 -6.29 -17.92 9.66
C LYS A 164 -7.43 -18.47 10.49
N ASP A 165 -7.28 -18.45 11.81
CA ASP A 165 -8.23 -19.11 12.68
C ASP A 165 -9.35 -18.15 13.09
N SER A 166 -10.57 -18.65 12.98
CA SER A 166 -11.76 -17.97 13.48
C SER A 166 -11.72 -17.81 15.01
N VAL A 167 -12.40 -16.80 15.52
CA VAL A 167 -12.57 -16.56 16.95
C VAL A 167 -14.00 -16.85 17.38
N THR A 168 -14.20 -17.46 18.54
CA THR A 168 -15.53 -17.71 19.10
C THR A 168 -15.88 -16.61 20.08
N VAL A 169 -17.01 -15.94 19.86
CA VAL A 169 -17.51 -14.85 20.71
C VAL A 169 -18.98 -15.11 21.05
N LEU A 170 -19.31 -15.26 22.32
CA LEU A 170 -20.66 -15.60 22.80
C LEU A 170 -21.28 -16.80 22.04
N GLY A 171 -20.48 -17.84 21.77
CA GLY A 171 -20.91 -19.03 21.05
C GLY A 171 -20.98 -18.88 19.51
N ASN A 172 -20.77 -17.69 18.96
CA ASN A 172 -20.75 -17.45 17.52
C ASN A 172 -19.32 -17.49 16.98
N THR A 173 -19.14 -18.15 15.82
CA THR A 173 -17.86 -18.16 15.10
C THR A 173 -17.74 -16.90 14.25
N MET A 174 -16.69 -16.11 14.48
CA MET A 174 -16.38 -14.88 13.79
C MET A 174 -15.08 -15.04 12.99
N PRO A 175 -14.89 -14.27 11.89
CA PRO A 175 -13.64 -14.30 11.15
C PRO A 175 -12.45 -13.85 12.01
N PRO A 176 -11.21 -14.10 11.55
CA PRO A 176 -10.00 -13.62 12.23
C PRO A 176 -10.02 -12.10 12.38
N GLN A 177 -9.79 -11.58 13.58
CA GLN A 177 -9.93 -10.16 13.88
C GLN A 177 -9.01 -9.71 15.02
N LEU A 178 -8.56 -8.47 14.96
CA LEU A 178 -7.93 -7.77 16.06
C LEU A 178 -9.01 -7.36 17.07
N ARG A 179 -8.84 -7.79 18.30
CA ARG A 179 -9.74 -7.43 19.41
C ARG A 179 -8.93 -6.76 20.52
N ILE A 180 -9.31 -5.54 20.90
CA ILE A 180 -8.66 -4.77 21.97
C ILE A 180 -9.73 -4.39 22.97
N ARG A 181 -9.63 -4.90 24.21
CA ARG A 181 -10.50 -4.48 25.31
C ARG A 181 -10.14 -3.04 25.68
N LEU A 182 -11.14 -2.19 25.77
CA LEU A 182 -11.02 -0.83 26.27
C LEU A 182 -11.24 -0.79 27.79
N THR A 183 -10.89 0.34 28.40
CA THR A 183 -11.04 0.53 29.85
C THR A 183 -12.50 0.47 30.27
N ASP A 184 -12.75 -0.08 31.44
CA ASP A 184 -14.10 -0.14 32.02
C ASP A 184 -14.65 1.26 32.28
N GLN A 185 -13.79 2.25 32.56
CA GLN A 185 -14.20 3.65 32.68
C GLN A 185 -14.93 4.14 31.42
N LEU A 186 -14.36 3.95 30.23
CA LEU A 186 -15.04 4.33 28.98
C LEU A 186 -16.31 3.50 28.78
N GLY A 187 -16.25 2.18 29.05
CA GLY A 187 -17.41 1.30 28.92
C GLY A 187 -18.58 1.72 29.80
N THR A 188 -18.32 2.13 31.05
CA THR A 188 -19.29 2.64 31.96
C THR A 188 -19.96 3.96 31.49
N GLU A 189 -19.18 4.82 30.77
CA GLU A 189 -19.74 6.00 30.12
C GLU A 189 -20.82 5.66 29.07
N PHE A 190 -20.83 4.43 28.50
CA PHE A 190 -21.88 3.95 27.56
C PHE A 190 -23.14 3.50 28.31
N THR A 191 -23.02 2.83 29.45
CA THR A 191 -24.16 2.27 30.20
C THR A 191 -24.76 3.23 31.17
N GLU A 192 -23.99 4.18 31.70
CA GLU A 192 -24.43 5.16 32.70
C GLU A 192 -24.65 6.57 32.15
N GLY A 193 -25.28 7.42 32.90
CA GLY A 193 -25.47 8.84 32.63
C GLY A 193 -26.60 9.15 31.64
N ASP A 194 -26.46 10.29 30.94
CA ASP A 194 -27.51 10.81 30.06
C ASP A 194 -27.63 9.98 28.78
N THR A 195 -28.84 9.48 28.50
CA THR A 195 -29.18 8.73 27.29
C THR A 195 -29.27 9.60 26.03
N LEU A 196 -29.28 10.93 26.16
CA LEU A 196 -29.30 11.87 25.04
C LEU A 196 -28.08 11.71 24.12
N LYS A 197 -26.98 11.14 24.61
CA LYS A 197 -25.82 10.76 23.79
C LYS A 197 -26.16 9.79 22.63
N PHE A 198 -27.23 9.00 22.80
CA PHE A 198 -27.69 8.01 21.81
C PHE A 198 -28.83 8.51 20.93
N LEU A 199 -29.18 9.79 21.01
CA LEU A 199 -30.30 10.38 20.25
C LEU A 199 -30.05 10.30 18.73
N ASN A 200 -28.87 10.70 18.27
CA ASN A 200 -28.44 10.68 16.89
C ASN A 200 -26.89 10.74 16.79
N ASP A 201 -26.36 10.60 15.58
CA ASP A 201 -24.92 10.63 15.36
C ASP A 201 -24.26 11.93 15.83
N THR A 202 -24.91 13.07 15.73
CA THR A 202 -24.34 14.35 16.20
C THR A 202 -24.13 14.35 17.71
N THR A 203 -25.12 13.91 18.49
CA THR A 203 -24.98 13.82 19.92
C THR A 203 -23.99 12.77 20.35
N PHE A 204 -23.93 11.67 19.60
CA PHE A 204 -22.99 10.60 19.87
C PHE A 204 -21.55 10.99 19.54
N THR A 205 -21.30 11.66 18.41
CA THR A 205 -19.95 12.14 18.07
C THR A 205 -19.46 13.22 19.05
N ASN A 206 -20.34 14.04 19.63
CA ASN A 206 -19.96 14.96 20.73
C ASN A 206 -19.52 14.19 21.99
N PHE A 207 -20.10 13.02 22.25
CA PHE A 207 -19.69 12.14 23.35
C PHE A 207 -18.39 11.41 23.04
N LEU A 208 -18.25 10.85 21.81
CA LEU A 208 -17.09 10.11 21.35
C LEU A 208 -16.75 10.49 19.90
N ASN A 209 -15.87 11.48 19.72
CA ASN A 209 -15.46 11.95 18.39
C ASN A 209 -14.82 10.85 17.53
N GLY A 210 -14.09 9.92 18.15
CA GLY A 210 -13.45 8.82 17.49
C GLY A 210 -12.36 8.18 18.32
N LEU A 211 -11.71 7.22 17.71
CA LEU A 211 -10.62 6.45 18.30
C LEU A 211 -9.42 6.48 17.36
N VAL A 212 -8.22 6.36 17.91
CA VAL A 212 -7.02 6.05 17.15
C VAL A 212 -6.36 4.81 17.74
N VAL A 213 -5.98 3.90 16.86
CA VAL A 213 -5.13 2.75 17.21
C VAL A 213 -3.72 3.05 16.72
N GLN A 214 -2.76 2.99 17.64
CA GLN A 214 -1.35 3.29 17.37
C GLN A 214 -0.47 2.12 17.83
N PRO A 215 0.61 1.81 17.12
CA PRO A 215 1.58 0.85 17.61
C PRO A 215 2.26 1.37 18.88
N ASP A 216 2.44 0.49 19.84
CA ASP A 216 3.24 0.75 21.04
C ASP A 216 4.68 0.30 20.76
N THR A 217 5.53 1.25 20.46
CA THR A 217 6.95 1.01 20.13
C THR A 217 7.87 1.08 21.35
N SER A 218 7.34 1.18 22.56
CA SER A 218 8.13 1.25 23.79
C SER A 218 8.99 -0.01 24.04
N GLY A 219 8.54 -1.15 23.54
CA GLY A 219 9.27 -2.44 23.57
C GLY A 219 10.09 -2.74 22.32
N GLY A 220 10.17 -1.81 21.37
CA GLY A 220 10.81 -1.98 20.06
C GLY A 220 9.80 -1.96 18.92
N HIS A 221 10.31 -2.09 17.69
CA HIS A 221 9.50 -2.18 16.48
C HIS A 221 9.25 -3.65 16.12
N SER A 222 8.17 -3.89 15.40
CA SER A 222 7.85 -5.21 14.84
C SER A 222 8.60 -5.42 13.52
N SER A 223 8.63 -6.65 13.03
CA SER A 223 9.06 -7.00 11.68
C SER A 223 7.88 -7.22 10.73
N SER A 224 6.71 -6.70 11.05
CA SER A 224 5.54 -6.76 10.18
C SER A 224 4.52 -5.65 10.47
N MET A 225 3.63 -5.43 9.51
CA MET A 225 2.42 -4.60 9.66
C MET A 225 1.19 -5.45 9.35
N ILE A 226 0.17 -5.36 10.18
CA ILE A 226 -1.14 -5.93 9.86
C ILE A 226 -1.91 -4.98 8.96
N ILE A 227 -2.75 -5.54 8.09
CA ILE A 227 -3.68 -4.77 7.26
C ILE A 227 -5.08 -5.06 7.78
N VAL A 228 -5.84 -4.02 8.08
CA VAL A 228 -7.19 -4.13 8.65
C VAL A 228 -8.24 -3.50 7.74
N ASN A 229 -9.46 -4.02 7.84
CA ASN A 229 -10.63 -3.50 7.13
C ASN A 229 -11.65 -2.91 8.13
N PRO A 230 -11.61 -1.59 8.41
CA PRO A 230 -12.58 -0.96 9.31
C PRO A 230 -13.99 -0.82 8.71
N TYR A 231 -14.17 -1.10 7.40
CA TYR A 231 -15.48 -1.09 6.74
C TYR A 231 -16.20 -2.42 6.83
N ASP A 232 -15.50 -3.49 7.25
CA ASP A 232 -16.12 -4.80 7.38
C ASP A 232 -17.27 -4.79 8.40
N ALA A 233 -18.30 -5.59 8.11
CA ALA A 233 -19.47 -5.70 8.98
C ALA A 233 -19.11 -6.16 10.40
N ASN A 234 -18.00 -6.85 10.62
CA ASN A 234 -17.52 -7.27 11.93
C ASN A 234 -16.69 -6.20 12.64
N SER A 235 -16.10 -5.23 11.92
CA SER A 235 -15.35 -4.13 12.51
C SER A 235 -16.27 -3.13 13.20
N GLY A 236 -15.86 -2.60 14.34
CA GLY A 236 -16.64 -1.68 15.14
C GLY A 236 -16.24 -1.68 16.62
N LEU A 237 -16.89 -0.84 17.38
CA LEU A 237 -16.79 -0.85 18.83
C LEU A 237 -17.97 -1.65 19.40
N THR A 238 -17.71 -2.76 20.08
CA THR A 238 -18.75 -3.65 20.61
C THR A 238 -18.84 -3.52 22.10
N LEU A 239 -20.01 -3.07 22.59
CA LEU A 239 -20.38 -3.07 24.00
C LEU A 239 -21.01 -4.42 24.33
N TYR A 240 -20.49 -5.10 25.32
CA TYR A 240 -21.06 -6.27 25.96
C TYR A 240 -21.63 -5.84 27.30
N TYR A 241 -22.88 -6.20 27.55
CA TYR A 241 -23.58 -5.74 28.74
C TYR A 241 -24.72 -6.69 29.09
N HIS A 242 -25.30 -6.51 30.30
CA HIS A 242 -26.52 -7.14 30.73
C HIS A 242 -27.48 -6.13 31.30
N THR A 243 -28.72 -6.51 31.49
CA THR A 243 -29.77 -5.70 32.10
C THR A 243 -30.47 -6.51 33.19
N ASP A 244 -31.41 -5.89 33.92
CA ASP A 244 -32.23 -6.65 34.87
C ASP A 244 -33.03 -7.79 34.21
N ASP A 245 -33.33 -7.65 32.90
CA ASP A 245 -34.22 -8.56 32.17
C ASP A 245 -33.48 -9.58 31.27
N ALA A 246 -32.21 -9.33 30.93
CA ALA A 246 -31.48 -10.15 29.97
C ALA A 246 -29.97 -10.08 30.16
N ASP A 247 -29.31 -11.24 29.98
CA ASP A 247 -27.86 -11.40 29.99
C ASP A 247 -27.27 -11.46 28.58
N SER A 248 -25.94 -11.27 28.47
CA SER A 248 -25.14 -11.47 27.24
C SER A 248 -25.61 -10.61 26.06
N LEU A 249 -26.06 -9.40 26.34
CA LEU A 249 -26.48 -8.42 25.34
C LEU A 249 -25.26 -7.78 24.67
N THR A 250 -25.46 -7.39 23.41
CA THR A 250 -24.43 -6.67 22.65
C THR A 250 -25.00 -5.49 21.90
N ALA A 251 -24.27 -4.37 21.92
CA ALA A 251 -24.53 -3.23 21.03
C ALA A 251 -23.24 -2.92 20.26
N LYS A 252 -23.35 -2.89 18.93
CA LYS A 252 -22.21 -2.64 18.07
C LYS A 252 -22.30 -1.26 17.44
N PHE A 253 -21.27 -0.45 17.64
CA PHE A 253 -21.12 0.90 17.12
C PHE A 253 -20.17 0.84 15.91
N PRO A 254 -20.67 1.07 14.69
CA PRO A 254 -19.87 0.92 13.47
C PRO A 254 -18.88 2.08 13.30
N PHE A 255 -17.83 1.83 12.52
CA PHE A 255 -16.94 2.87 12.02
C PHE A 255 -17.47 3.40 10.68
N SER A 256 -18.68 3.99 10.65
CA SER A 256 -19.30 4.49 9.42
C SER A 256 -18.89 5.92 9.05
N GLY A 257 -18.29 6.66 9.97
CA GLY A 257 -17.76 8.00 9.73
C GLY A 257 -16.37 8.04 9.09
N PRO A 258 -15.71 9.21 9.08
CA PRO A 258 -14.35 9.39 8.57
C PRO A 258 -13.34 8.42 9.17
N LYS A 259 -12.46 7.91 8.32
CA LYS A 259 -11.33 7.05 8.67
C LYS A 259 -10.11 7.47 7.88
N PHE A 260 -8.94 7.42 8.46
CA PHE A 260 -7.70 7.70 7.74
C PHE A 260 -6.49 7.08 8.44
N GLY A 261 -5.48 6.73 7.64
CA GLY A 261 -4.19 6.30 8.12
C GLY A 261 -3.25 7.47 8.35
N SER A 262 -2.47 7.45 9.42
CA SER A 262 -1.37 8.37 9.64
C SER A 262 -0.07 7.58 9.71
N TYR A 263 0.90 7.97 8.88
CA TYR A 263 2.16 7.24 8.69
C TYR A 263 3.34 8.13 9.04
N THR A 264 4.37 7.54 9.61
CA THR A 264 5.63 8.24 9.91
C THR A 264 6.81 7.36 9.55
N HIS A 265 7.90 7.98 9.08
CA HIS A 265 9.12 7.31 8.67
C HIS A 265 10.33 7.93 9.36
N ASP A 266 11.24 7.08 9.85
CA ASP A 266 12.53 7.48 10.39
C ASP A 266 13.63 6.72 9.63
N TYR A 267 14.33 7.45 8.77
CA TYR A 267 15.41 6.94 7.92
C TYR A 267 16.80 7.08 8.57
N SER A 268 16.88 7.60 9.79
CA SER A 268 18.13 7.91 10.45
C SER A 268 19.01 6.67 10.62
N GLY A 269 20.27 6.77 10.18
CA GLY A 269 21.26 5.70 10.33
C GLY A 269 21.13 4.54 9.34
N THR A 270 20.28 4.66 8.33
CA THR A 270 20.10 3.66 7.28
C THR A 270 20.86 3.99 6.00
N PRO A 271 21.06 3.04 5.08
CA PRO A 271 21.67 3.30 3.78
C PRO A 271 20.96 4.41 2.99
N VAL A 272 19.62 4.44 3.01
CA VAL A 272 18.85 5.46 2.28
C VAL A 272 19.03 6.87 2.81
N TRP A 273 19.43 7.02 4.09
CA TRP A 273 19.67 8.34 4.71
C TRP A 273 20.68 9.18 3.92
N ASN A 274 21.73 8.55 3.40
CA ASN A 274 22.74 9.25 2.61
C ASN A 274 22.18 9.82 1.31
N TYR A 275 21.27 9.11 0.66
CA TYR A 275 20.58 9.57 -0.57
C TYR A 275 19.61 10.73 -0.31
N LEU A 276 19.05 10.79 0.90
CA LEU A 276 18.09 11.85 1.27
C LEU A 276 18.74 13.12 1.83
N THR A 277 19.99 13.05 2.27
CA THR A 277 20.68 14.17 2.95
C THR A 277 21.86 14.72 2.17
N THR A 278 22.30 14.03 1.14
CA THR A 278 23.38 14.47 0.26
C THR A 278 22.79 14.87 -1.09
N ASP A 279 23.31 15.96 -1.67
CA ASP A 279 22.89 16.33 -3.03
C ASP A 279 23.17 15.18 -3.99
N ALA A 280 22.20 14.86 -4.83
CA ALA A 280 22.35 13.83 -5.82
C ALA A 280 23.57 14.09 -6.72
N PRO A 281 24.39 13.07 -7.03
CA PRO A 281 25.52 13.23 -7.96
C PRO A 281 25.04 13.76 -9.31
N ALA A 282 25.89 14.47 -10.03
CA ALA A 282 25.56 14.98 -11.38
C ALA A 282 25.13 13.87 -12.35
N ALA A 283 25.50 12.61 -12.08
CA ALA A 283 25.09 11.42 -12.84
C ALA A 283 23.80 10.76 -12.31
N GLY A 284 23.20 11.30 -11.24
CA GLY A 284 22.07 10.70 -10.55
C GLY A 284 22.45 9.62 -9.53
N ASP A 285 21.46 9.13 -8.79
CA ASP A 285 21.64 8.07 -7.80
C ASP A 285 21.78 6.70 -8.49
N SER A 286 22.73 5.89 -8.02
CA SER A 286 23.03 4.57 -8.58
C SER A 286 22.12 3.45 -8.03
N VAL A 287 21.51 3.70 -6.87
CA VAL A 287 20.53 2.81 -6.23
C VAL A 287 19.27 3.62 -5.96
N LEU A 288 18.14 3.05 -6.31
CA LEU A 288 16.84 3.69 -6.17
C LEU A 288 16.06 3.01 -5.07
N PHE A 289 15.42 3.82 -4.24
CA PHE A 289 14.55 3.34 -3.16
C PHE A 289 13.13 3.81 -3.42
N MET A 290 12.19 2.88 -3.29
CA MET A 290 10.75 3.15 -3.33
C MET A 290 10.11 2.47 -2.14
N GLN A 291 9.32 3.21 -1.40
CA GLN A 291 8.66 2.70 -0.20
C GLN A 291 7.20 3.13 -0.18
N GLY A 292 6.32 2.19 0.12
CA GLY A 292 4.91 2.46 0.32
C GLY A 292 4.63 3.38 1.51
N LEU A 293 3.37 3.62 1.80
CA LEU A 293 2.90 4.46 2.92
C LEU A 293 3.40 5.92 2.84
N GLN A 294 3.58 6.46 1.63
CA GLN A 294 4.16 7.78 1.38
C GLN A 294 5.56 7.95 1.99
N GLY A 295 6.36 6.88 1.90
CA GLY A 295 7.73 6.89 2.38
C GLY A 295 8.70 7.50 1.38
N LEU A 296 9.02 6.74 0.34
CA LEU A 296 10.04 7.10 -0.64
C LEU A 296 9.50 6.99 -2.07
N LYS A 297 9.86 7.98 -2.88
CA LYS A 297 9.65 7.98 -4.33
C LYS A 297 10.96 8.22 -5.06
N THR A 298 11.03 7.74 -6.29
CA THR A 298 12.16 7.98 -7.18
C THR A 298 11.74 8.90 -8.30
N LYS A 299 12.45 10.02 -8.46
CA LYS A 299 12.33 10.90 -9.63
C LYS A 299 13.27 10.39 -10.72
N VAL A 300 12.71 10.17 -11.91
CA VAL A 300 13.45 9.84 -13.12
C VAL A 300 13.36 11.02 -14.08
N SER A 301 14.47 11.55 -14.51
CA SER A 301 14.55 12.66 -15.46
C SER A 301 15.30 12.21 -16.72
N ILE A 302 14.70 12.42 -17.86
CA ILE A 302 15.28 12.12 -19.18
C ILE A 302 15.42 13.46 -19.91
N PRO A 303 16.51 14.24 -19.65
CA PRO A 303 16.76 15.47 -20.37
C PRO A 303 16.99 15.11 -21.85
N TYR A 304 16.68 15.99 -22.74
CA TYR A 304 16.83 15.80 -24.19
C TYR A 304 15.80 14.85 -24.84
N ILE A 305 14.74 14.43 -24.13
CA ILE A 305 13.66 13.66 -24.75
C ILE A 305 12.98 14.43 -25.89
N ASP A 306 13.04 15.74 -25.83
CA ASP A 306 12.55 16.66 -26.88
C ASP A 306 13.26 16.43 -28.25
N SER A 307 14.44 15.80 -28.25
CA SER A 307 15.14 15.42 -29.50
C SER A 307 14.36 14.37 -30.31
N LEU A 308 13.35 13.74 -29.73
CA LEU A 308 12.41 12.81 -30.39
C LEU A 308 11.19 13.54 -30.97
N GLU A 309 11.13 14.87 -30.91
CA GLU A 309 10.01 15.60 -31.50
C GLU A 309 9.89 15.33 -33.00
N GLY A 310 8.68 15.01 -33.46
CA GLY A 310 8.39 14.68 -34.85
C GLY A 310 8.68 13.24 -35.24
N ILE A 311 9.08 12.37 -34.33
CA ILE A 311 9.30 10.94 -34.55
C ILE A 311 8.11 10.14 -34.05
N ALA A 312 7.62 9.17 -34.83
CA ALA A 312 6.61 8.21 -34.36
C ALA A 312 7.30 7.15 -33.49
N ILE A 313 6.98 7.14 -32.20
CA ILE A 313 7.51 6.16 -31.25
C ILE A 313 6.61 4.92 -31.25
N ASN A 314 7.13 3.79 -31.72
CA ASN A 314 6.41 2.51 -31.72
C ASN A 314 6.47 1.79 -30.38
N LYS A 315 7.55 1.97 -29.60
CA LYS A 315 7.75 1.38 -28.28
C LYS A 315 8.70 2.27 -27.46
N ALA A 316 8.33 2.58 -26.22
CA ALA A 316 9.22 3.13 -25.23
C ALA A 316 9.24 2.20 -24.02
N GLU A 317 10.42 1.96 -23.45
CA GLU A 317 10.60 1.01 -22.34
C GLU A 317 11.66 1.56 -21.37
N ILE A 318 11.33 1.54 -20.09
CA ILE A 318 12.29 1.80 -19.01
C ILE A 318 12.38 0.54 -18.16
N VAL A 319 13.60 0.05 -17.96
CA VAL A 319 13.84 -1.18 -17.19
C VAL A 319 14.46 -0.80 -15.84
N PHE A 320 13.81 -1.20 -14.77
CA PHE A 320 14.32 -1.07 -13.40
C PHE A 320 14.74 -2.46 -12.91
N PRO A 321 16.04 -2.78 -12.90
CA PRO A 321 16.49 -4.04 -12.33
C PRO A 321 16.29 -4.01 -10.81
N LEU A 322 15.62 -5.03 -10.29
CA LEU A 322 15.46 -5.18 -8.84
C LEU A 322 16.74 -5.72 -8.23
N ARG A 323 17.15 -5.13 -7.10
CA ARG A 323 18.19 -5.69 -6.26
C ARG A 323 17.56 -6.74 -5.35
N SER A 324 17.80 -8.01 -5.63
CA SER A 324 17.32 -9.12 -4.79
C SER A 324 18.10 -9.19 -3.47
N GLY A 325 17.43 -9.58 -2.40
CA GLY A 325 17.97 -9.77 -1.07
C GLY A 325 17.42 -11.01 -0.37
N GLU A 326 18.01 -11.40 0.75
CA GLU A 326 17.56 -12.56 1.54
C GLU A 326 16.17 -12.36 2.15
N SER A 327 15.72 -11.12 2.30
CA SER A 327 14.43 -10.75 2.88
C SER A 327 13.25 -10.74 1.92
N ASP A 328 13.45 -10.99 0.62
CA ASP A 328 12.41 -10.89 -0.42
C ASP A 328 11.20 -11.81 -0.17
N SER A 329 11.41 -12.92 0.54
CA SER A 329 10.31 -13.83 0.90
C SER A 329 9.43 -13.29 2.02
N LEU A 330 9.97 -12.44 2.91
CA LEU A 330 9.23 -11.80 4.00
C LEU A 330 8.62 -10.47 3.56
N TYR A 331 9.36 -9.73 2.73
CA TYR A 331 8.98 -8.41 2.23
C TYR A 331 8.85 -8.45 0.71
N PRO A 332 7.76 -9.01 0.19
CA PRO A 332 7.58 -9.14 -1.25
C PRO A 332 7.54 -7.77 -1.90
N PHE A 333 8.10 -7.69 -3.10
CA PHE A 333 8.05 -6.49 -3.92
C PHE A 333 6.60 -6.06 -4.17
N PRO A 334 6.32 -4.74 -4.24
CA PRO A 334 4.99 -4.27 -4.55
C PRO A 334 4.55 -4.80 -5.92
N GLY A 335 3.35 -5.35 -5.99
CA GLY A 335 2.76 -5.88 -7.22
C GLY A 335 2.42 -4.80 -8.25
N LEU A 336 2.52 -3.52 -7.88
CA LEU A 336 2.22 -2.37 -8.74
C LEU A 336 3.14 -1.21 -8.39
N LEU A 337 3.79 -0.66 -9.40
CA LEU A 337 4.47 0.63 -9.34
C LEU A 337 3.61 1.66 -10.07
N GLN A 338 3.39 2.80 -9.44
CA GLN A 338 2.67 3.90 -10.04
C GLN A 338 3.66 4.92 -10.58
N PHE A 339 3.50 5.29 -11.85
CA PHE A 339 4.23 6.36 -12.46
C PHE A 339 3.38 7.62 -12.49
N ILE A 340 3.98 8.74 -12.12
CA ILE A 340 3.34 10.04 -12.08
C ILE A 340 4.20 10.99 -12.90
N GLU A 341 3.60 11.67 -13.85
CA GLU A 341 4.28 12.79 -14.51
C GLU A 341 4.32 13.98 -13.56
N GLY A 342 5.52 14.44 -13.23
CA GLY A 342 5.73 15.69 -12.52
C GLY A 342 6.15 16.77 -13.50
N ASP A 343 5.43 17.90 -13.53
CA ASP A 343 5.94 19.11 -14.15
C ASP A 343 6.82 19.90 -13.15
N THR A 344 7.39 21.01 -13.62
CA THR A 344 8.21 21.91 -12.79
C THR A 344 7.40 22.65 -11.70
N LEU A 345 6.07 22.47 -11.67
CA LEU A 345 5.13 23.07 -10.74
C LEU A 345 4.47 22.05 -9.81
N ASP A 346 5.01 20.83 -9.75
CA ASP A 346 4.48 19.69 -8.95
C ASP A 346 3.02 19.30 -9.27
N HIS A 347 2.54 19.61 -10.48
CA HIS A 347 1.28 19.09 -10.96
C HIS A 347 1.48 17.64 -11.39
N ASN A 348 0.86 16.71 -10.66
CA ASN A 348 0.96 15.29 -10.92
C ASN A 348 -0.14 14.84 -11.88
N SER A 349 0.23 14.31 -13.02
CA SER A 349 -0.66 13.63 -13.95
C SER A 349 -0.39 12.12 -13.90
N PHE A 350 -1.45 11.32 -13.79
CA PHE A 350 -1.31 9.87 -13.76
C PHE A 350 -1.12 9.33 -15.18
N PHE A 351 -0.05 8.56 -15.39
CA PHE A 351 0.11 7.74 -16.58
C PHE A 351 -0.46 6.35 -16.35
N TYR A 352 -1.24 5.86 -17.30
CA TYR A 352 -1.51 4.44 -17.42
C TYR A 352 -0.32 3.81 -18.14
N ILE A 353 0.47 3.03 -17.43
CA ILE A 353 1.53 2.22 -18.03
C ILE A 353 1.06 0.77 -17.96
N ASP A 354 1.08 0.09 -19.10
CA ASP A 354 0.90 -1.35 -19.15
C ASP A 354 2.13 -1.99 -18.48
N TYR A 355 1.91 -2.52 -17.28
CA TYR A 355 2.95 -3.17 -16.50
C TYR A 355 3.05 -4.63 -16.93
N ASN A 356 4.19 -4.99 -17.53
CA ASN A 356 4.50 -6.38 -17.83
C ASN A 356 5.47 -6.91 -16.78
N SER A 357 4.97 -7.74 -15.86
CA SER A 357 5.76 -8.42 -14.81
C SER A 357 6.43 -9.69 -15.34
N GLU A 358 6.85 -9.74 -16.59
CA GLU A 358 7.65 -10.86 -17.04
C GLU A 358 8.99 -10.83 -16.32
N THR A 359 9.09 -11.72 -15.34
CA THR A 359 10.34 -12.07 -14.67
C THR A 359 11.31 -12.65 -15.70
N PHE A 360 12.48 -12.05 -15.78
CA PHE A 360 13.63 -12.61 -16.48
C PHE A 360 14.17 -13.84 -15.76
#